data_760f443786c735c25a366d2c03b5cb13
#
_entry.id   760f443786c735c25a366d2c03b5cb13
#
_cell.length_a   1.000
_cell.length_b   1.000
_cell.length_c   1.000
_cell.angle_alpha   90.00
_cell.angle_beta   90.00
_cell.angle_gamma   90.00
#
_symmetry.space_group_name_H-M   'P 1'
#
loop_
_entity.id
_entity.type
_entity.pdbx_description
1 polymer ?
#
loop_
_entity_poly.entity_id
_entity_poly.type
_entity_poly.pdbx_seq_one_letter_code
_entity_poly.pdbx_strand_id
1 'polypeptide(L)'
;INLKPTTGSMPPRLRIAINETEVFDGVIDQPKSIRHETESQDRLNITIHKTGKTKDVVDSKEPQEVLVDEVLLNGLSQHPDKFGVFNQTNNSYVKDQTTEGNEMALNGSWSFDVPVFRQEFVPELDRTQRDQFTDIGTACFGCSFTYGTFLDDNQTWPYHLGDAKNYGVGGNSISAIVGTAHWYVQNFKCDRLVMLLPHVCRLQLHDQHKGSWTFIPFLGDKFEGEAKEKVKDIVMFGEPSLLFSGYATRMKELLVEINEKTDLYITSYQPDTYDMLDKTMNGVCKILPFYEMSAEFEMASDNEHPGTEHNRIFANQIRPILGG
;
A
#
# COMPACT_ATOMS: atom_id res chain seq x y z
N ILE A 1 13.82 -10.17 2.11
CA ILE A 1 15.03 -9.33 2.07
C ILE A 1 15.96 -9.92 1.02
N ASN A 2 16.37 -9.14 0.04
CA ASN A 2 17.34 -9.52 -0.98
C ASN A 2 18.69 -8.87 -0.67
N LEU A 3 19.73 -9.69 -0.63
CA LEU A 3 21.10 -9.31 -0.27
C LEU A 3 22.04 -9.61 -1.43
N LYS A 4 22.94 -8.68 -1.73
CA LYS A 4 24.00 -8.83 -2.73
C LYS A 4 25.38 -8.62 -2.06
N PRO A 5 26.16 -9.66 -1.82
CA PRO A 5 27.52 -9.51 -1.36
C PRO A 5 28.46 -9.13 -2.51
N THR A 6 29.42 -8.27 -2.22
CA THR A 6 30.62 -8.11 -3.00
C THR A 6 31.75 -8.76 -2.21
N THR A 7 32.24 -9.90 -2.65
CA THR A 7 33.19 -10.71 -1.87
C THR A 7 34.53 -10.87 -2.57
N GLY A 8 35.60 -10.71 -1.81
CA GLY A 8 36.94 -11.21 -2.17
C GLY A 8 37.11 -12.68 -1.72
N SER A 9 38.32 -13.03 -1.29
CA SER A 9 38.67 -14.38 -0.82
C SER A 9 37.97 -14.81 0.47
N MET A 10 37.46 -13.86 1.27
CA MET A 10 36.78 -14.10 2.55
C MET A 10 35.38 -13.48 2.55
N PRO A 11 34.33 -14.27 2.34
CA PRO A 11 32.97 -13.79 2.35
C PRO A 11 32.52 -13.36 3.76
N PRO A 12 31.61 -12.35 3.87
CA PRO A 12 31.09 -11.87 5.14
C PRO A 12 30.19 -12.90 5.83
N ARG A 13 30.18 -12.89 7.16
CA ARG A 13 29.19 -13.58 7.97
C ARG A 13 28.12 -12.60 8.39
N LEU A 14 26.86 -12.99 8.21
CA LEU A 14 25.70 -12.20 8.62
C LEU A 14 24.88 -12.97 9.63
N ARG A 15 24.34 -12.23 10.59
CA ARG A 15 23.24 -12.66 11.45
C ARG A 15 22.09 -11.69 11.24
N ILE A 16 20.91 -12.22 10.90
CA ILE A 16 19.73 -11.42 10.54
C ILE A 16 18.61 -11.76 11.50
N ALA A 17 18.02 -10.72 12.09
CA ALA A 17 16.84 -10.82 12.92
C ALA A 17 15.71 -9.96 12.34
N ILE A 18 14.49 -10.45 12.44
CA ILE A 18 13.26 -9.73 12.12
C ILE A 18 12.40 -9.74 13.39
N ASN A 19 12.06 -8.55 13.90
CA ASN A 19 11.34 -8.38 15.16
C ASN A 19 11.93 -9.24 16.28
N GLU A 20 13.25 -9.14 16.48
CA GLU A 20 14.04 -9.89 17.46
C GLU A 20 14.17 -11.42 17.20
N THR A 21 13.44 -11.97 16.24
CA THR A 21 13.56 -13.37 15.83
C THR A 21 14.73 -13.55 14.86
N GLU A 22 15.73 -14.36 15.24
CA GLU A 22 16.81 -14.70 14.33
C GLU A 22 16.28 -15.57 13.19
N VAL A 23 16.46 -15.11 11.93
CA VAL A 23 15.98 -15.77 10.72
C VAL A 23 17.12 -16.30 9.85
N PHE A 24 18.33 -15.85 10.11
CA PHE A 24 19.53 -16.30 9.41
C PHE A 24 20.80 -16.04 10.23
N ASP A 25 21.69 -17.02 10.30
CA ASP A 25 23.08 -16.89 10.73
C ASP A 25 23.98 -17.70 9.80
N GLY A 26 24.87 -17.05 9.09
CA GLY A 26 25.77 -17.75 8.17
C GLY A 26 26.63 -16.83 7.29
N VAL A 27 27.43 -17.47 6.45
CA VAL A 27 28.28 -16.81 5.48
C VAL A 27 27.47 -16.56 4.20
N ILE A 28 27.70 -15.39 3.57
CA ILE A 28 27.09 -15.02 2.29
C ILE A 28 28.19 -14.79 1.25
N ASP A 29 28.29 -15.68 0.29
CA ASP A 29 29.23 -15.66 -0.83
C ASP A 29 28.57 -15.41 -2.20
N GLN A 30 27.24 -15.41 -2.23
CA GLN A 30 26.41 -15.16 -3.41
C GLN A 30 25.13 -14.43 -3.03
N PRO A 31 24.38 -13.84 -3.99
CA PRO A 31 23.10 -13.19 -3.72
C PRO A 31 22.15 -14.12 -2.98
N LYS A 32 21.48 -13.61 -1.96
CA LYS A 32 20.61 -14.38 -1.09
C LYS A 32 19.29 -13.67 -0.81
N SER A 33 18.19 -14.40 -0.96
CA SER A 33 16.86 -13.97 -0.53
C SER A 33 16.47 -14.67 0.78
N ILE A 34 15.98 -13.88 1.74
CA ILE A 34 15.47 -14.38 3.02
C ILE A 34 13.99 -14.01 3.10
N ARG A 35 13.16 -15.04 3.31
CA ARG A 35 11.73 -14.89 3.56
C ARG A 35 11.43 -15.18 5.01
N HIS A 36 10.55 -14.41 5.60
CA HIS A 36 10.04 -14.63 6.94
C HIS A 36 8.58 -14.17 7.00
N GLU A 37 7.75 -15.00 7.62
CA GLU A 37 6.38 -14.66 7.95
C GLU A 37 6.34 -14.32 9.43
N THR A 38 5.84 -13.15 9.78
CA THR A 38 5.74 -12.71 11.16
C THR A 38 4.30 -12.33 11.47
N GLU A 39 3.91 -12.52 12.73
CA GLU A 39 2.65 -11.97 13.20
C GLU A 39 2.64 -10.45 13.05
N SER A 40 1.45 -9.92 12.80
CA SER A 40 1.25 -8.49 12.60
C SER A 40 1.65 -7.72 13.87
N GLN A 41 2.67 -6.88 13.77
CA GLN A 41 3.15 -5.98 14.82
C GLN A 41 2.98 -4.52 14.39
N ASP A 42 3.07 -3.59 15.34
CA ASP A 42 2.94 -2.16 15.06
C ASP A 42 4.18 -1.56 14.39
N ARG A 43 5.31 -2.24 14.51
CA ARG A 43 6.56 -1.90 13.83
C ARG A 43 7.21 -3.14 13.23
N LEU A 44 7.86 -2.94 12.10
CA LEU A 44 8.76 -3.92 11.51
C LEU A 44 10.20 -3.46 11.78
N ASN A 45 10.93 -4.26 12.53
CA ASN A 45 12.34 -4.08 12.75
C ASN A 45 13.12 -5.19 12.05
N ILE A 46 14.06 -4.84 11.20
CA ILE A 46 15.02 -5.76 10.58
C ILE A 46 16.40 -5.33 11.01
N THR A 47 17.16 -6.24 11.60
CA THR A 47 18.55 -6.00 12.00
C THR A 47 19.46 -7.01 11.31
N ILE A 48 20.52 -6.51 10.68
CA ILE A 48 21.55 -7.31 10.04
C ILE A 48 22.89 -7.00 10.69
N HIS A 49 23.47 -7.97 11.38
CA HIS A 49 24.81 -7.85 11.92
C HIS A 49 25.82 -8.47 10.95
N LYS A 50 26.74 -7.66 10.46
CA LYS A 50 27.85 -8.10 9.60
C LYS A 50 29.12 -8.21 10.40
N THR A 51 29.81 -9.34 10.25
CA THR A 51 31.12 -9.64 10.85
C THR A 51 32.05 -10.26 9.82
N GLY A 52 33.31 -10.52 10.23
CA GLY A 52 34.28 -11.22 9.41
C GLY A 52 35.28 -10.33 8.68
N LYS A 53 35.11 -9.00 8.69
CA LYS A 53 36.13 -8.10 8.14
C LYS A 53 37.27 -7.97 9.16
N THR A 54 38.38 -8.69 8.91
CA THR A 54 39.61 -8.70 9.74
C THR A 54 40.58 -7.63 9.25
N LYS A 55 41.65 -7.41 10.02
CA LYS A 55 42.74 -6.50 9.64
C LYS A 55 43.35 -6.90 8.30
N ASP A 56 43.57 -8.19 8.09
CA ASP A 56 44.19 -8.70 6.87
C ASP A 56 43.32 -8.41 5.63
N VAL A 57 41.99 -8.51 5.75
CA VAL A 57 41.04 -8.14 4.68
C VAL A 57 41.08 -6.64 4.41
N VAL A 58 41.22 -5.80 5.45
CA VAL A 58 41.34 -4.34 5.27
C VAL A 58 42.68 -4.00 4.60
N ASP A 59 43.76 -4.60 5.02
CA ASP A 59 45.11 -4.34 4.49
C ASP A 59 45.26 -4.84 3.05
N SER A 60 44.62 -5.96 2.69
CA SER A 60 44.61 -6.50 1.31
C SER A 60 43.75 -5.67 0.34
N LYS A 61 42.91 -4.75 0.84
CA LYS A 61 41.91 -3.99 0.09
C LYS A 61 40.91 -4.86 -0.68
N GLU A 62 40.72 -6.10 -0.25
CA GLU A 62 39.73 -6.97 -0.84
C GLU A 62 38.31 -6.47 -0.50
N PRO A 63 37.37 -6.47 -1.46
CA PRO A 63 36.01 -6.08 -1.20
C PRO A 63 35.33 -7.12 -0.30
N GLN A 64 34.68 -6.65 0.75
CA GLN A 64 33.84 -7.45 1.62
C GLN A 64 32.64 -6.58 2.05
N GLU A 65 31.77 -6.34 1.11
CA GLU A 65 30.60 -5.47 1.28
C GLU A 65 29.31 -6.29 1.18
N VAL A 66 28.27 -5.78 1.78
CA VAL A 66 26.91 -6.34 1.61
C VAL A 66 25.96 -5.19 1.33
N LEU A 67 25.29 -5.29 0.21
CA LEU A 67 24.21 -4.39 -0.18
C LEU A 67 22.89 -5.03 0.21
N VAL A 68 22.04 -4.31 0.94
CA VAL A 68 20.62 -4.64 1.09
C VAL A 68 19.92 -4.11 -0.16
N ASP A 69 19.80 -4.98 -1.16
CA ASP A 69 19.30 -4.60 -2.49
C ASP A 69 17.81 -4.26 -2.45
N GLU A 70 17.04 -5.05 -1.70
CA GLU A 70 15.60 -4.87 -1.61
C GLU A 70 15.04 -5.42 -0.30
N VAL A 71 14.07 -4.71 0.24
CA VAL A 71 13.16 -5.18 1.30
C VAL A 71 11.76 -5.23 0.72
N LEU A 72 11.13 -6.41 0.72
CA LEU A 72 9.75 -6.60 0.26
C LEU A 72 8.83 -6.81 1.48
N LEU A 73 7.80 -5.99 1.60
CA LEU A 73 6.72 -6.15 2.57
C LEU A 73 5.42 -6.49 1.82
N ASN A 74 4.87 -7.67 2.07
CA ASN A 74 3.67 -8.15 1.39
C ASN A 74 3.74 -8.03 -0.15
N GLY A 75 4.93 -8.25 -0.72
CA GLY A 75 5.19 -8.19 -2.16
C GLY A 75 5.53 -6.80 -2.71
N LEU A 76 5.48 -5.76 -1.90
CA LEU A 76 5.82 -4.39 -2.30
C LEU A 76 7.24 -4.02 -1.89
N SER A 77 8.01 -3.47 -2.85
CA SER A 77 9.36 -3.01 -2.61
C SER A 77 9.36 -1.78 -1.71
N GLN A 78 10.21 -1.80 -0.69
CA GLN A 78 10.49 -0.70 0.22
C GLN A 78 11.85 -0.10 -0.11
N HIS A 79 12.13 1.08 0.38
CA HIS A 79 13.36 1.82 0.12
C HIS A 79 14.41 1.58 1.22
N PRO A 80 15.26 0.51 1.13
CA PRO A 80 16.28 0.26 2.13
C PRO A 80 17.37 1.34 2.18
N ASP A 81 17.58 2.05 1.08
CA ASP A 81 18.47 3.22 0.96
C ASP A 81 17.95 4.45 1.71
N LYS A 82 16.63 4.58 1.87
CA LYS A 82 15.97 5.71 2.53
C LYS A 82 15.74 5.47 4.02
N PHE A 83 15.37 4.24 4.40
CA PHE A 83 14.99 3.88 5.77
C PHE A 83 16.03 3.04 6.50
N GLY A 84 17.06 2.59 5.80
CA GLY A 84 18.16 1.81 6.39
C GLY A 84 19.18 2.70 7.06
N VAL A 85 19.66 2.27 8.22
CA VAL A 85 20.74 2.94 8.98
C VAL A 85 21.83 1.92 9.29
N PHE A 86 23.06 2.23 8.88
CA PHE A 86 24.22 1.41 9.18
C PHE A 86 25.04 2.01 10.33
N ASN A 87 25.14 1.28 11.43
CA ASN A 87 25.99 1.60 12.58
C ASN A 87 27.25 0.73 12.54
N GLN A 88 28.36 1.35 12.20
CA GLN A 88 29.64 0.67 12.19
C GLN A 88 30.12 0.36 13.60
N THR A 89 30.48 -0.89 13.85
CA THR A 89 31.07 -1.28 15.13
C THR A 89 32.52 -0.78 15.24
N ASN A 90 32.87 -0.19 16.37
CA ASN A 90 34.25 0.17 16.66
C ASN A 90 35.12 -1.08 16.70
N ASN A 91 35.94 -1.25 15.69
CA ASN A 91 37.09 -2.13 15.80
C ASN A 91 38.35 -1.23 15.80
N SER A 92 39.44 -1.68 16.30
CA SER A 92 40.69 -0.92 16.47
C SER A 92 41.22 -0.27 15.15
N TYR A 93 40.52 -0.36 14.05
CA TYR A 93 40.93 0.06 12.72
C TYR A 93 40.13 1.21 12.13
N VAL A 94 38.89 1.43 12.58
CA VAL A 94 37.99 2.44 12.01
C VAL A 94 37.16 3.06 13.14
N LYS A 95 36.94 4.36 13.08
CA LYS A 95 36.08 5.07 14.05
C LYS A 95 34.61 4.68 13.83
N ASP A 96 33.84 4.68 14.92
CA ASP A 96 32.39 4.49 14.86
C ASP A 96 31.77 5.56 13.94
N GLN A 97 30.97 5.10 13.00
CA GLN A 97 30.22 5.95 12.09
C GLN A 97 28.80 5.39 11.93
N THR A 98 27.87 6.31 11.87
CA THR A 98 26.49 6.00 11.46
C THR A 98 26.27 6.60 10.08
N THR A 99 25.81 5.79 9.15
CA THR A 99 25.49 6.22 7.80
C THR A 99 24.08 5.78 7.43
N GLU A 100 23.34 6.66 6.81
CA GLU A 100 22.06 6.30 6.17
C GLU A 100 22.38 5.55 4.88
N GLY A 101 21.54 4.55 4.57
CA GLY A 101 21.67 3.80 3.32
C GLY A 101 21.55 2.29 3.48
N ASN A 102 21.88 1.60 2.42
CA ASN A 102 21.68 0.16 2.26
C ASN A 102 22.98 -0.64 2.09
N GLU A 103 24.14 -0.01 2.28
CA GLU A 103 25.46 -0.65 2.10
C GLU A 103 26.18 -0.87 3.43
N MET A 104 26.71 -2.07 3.61
CA MET A 104 27.51 -2.46 4.77
C MET A 104 28.96 -2.79 4.36
N ALA A 105 29.77 -1.76 4.23
CA ALA A 105 31.18 -1.89 3.83
C ALA A 105 32.09 -2.45 4.93
N LEU A 106 31.74 -2.26 6.19
CA LEU A 106 32.53 -2.64 7.36
C LEU A 106 31.76 -3.60 8.28
N ASN A 107 32.37 -4.05 9.37
CA ASN A 107 31.67 -4.75 10.43
C ASN A 107 30.71 -3.77 11.12
N GLY A 108 29.52 -4.23 11.45
CA GLY A 108 28.53 -3.38 12.09
C GLY A 108 27.12 -3.95 12.01
N SER A 109 26.16 -3.10 12.32
CA SER A 109 24.76 -3.45 12.30
C SER A 109 24.01 -2.51 11.35
N TRP A 110 23.35 -3.06 10.37
CA TRP A 110 22.35 -2.36 9.58
C TRP A 110 20.97 -2.60 10.19
N SER A 111 20.17 -1.55 10.29
CA SER A 111 18.80 -1.62 10.78
C SER A 111 17.83 -0.93 9.84
N PHE A 112 16.63 -1.50 9.73
CA PHE A 112 15.49 -0.96 9.05
C PHE A 112 14.31 -1.05 10.01
N ASP A 113 13.83 0.09 10.47
CA ASP A 113 12.78 0.16 11.49
C ASP A 113 11.67 1.10 11.02
N VAL A 114 10.55 0.54 10.63
CA VAL A 114 9.42 1.28 10.07
C VAL A 114 8.11 0.92 10.78
N PRO A 115 7.18 1.88 10.92
CA PRO A 115 5.85 1.58 11.43
C PRO A 115 5.06 0.71 10.43
N VAL A 116 4.20 -0.16 10.96
CA VAL A 116 3.24 -0.93 10.16
C VAL A 116 1.89 -0.25 10.25
N PHE A 117 1.48 0.41 9.18
CA PHE A 117 0.21 1.13 9.11
C PHE A 117 -0.95 0.15 8.91
N ARG A 118 -1.71 -0.07 9.96
CA ARG A 118 -2.92 -0.92 9.90
C ARG A 118 -4.13 -0.07 9.56
N GLN A 119 -5.03 -0.64 8.77
CA GLN A 119 -6.32 -0.06 8.49
C GLN A 119 -7.43 -1.02 8.92
N GLU A 120 -8.43 -0.49 9.58
CA GLU A 120 -9.67 -1.19 9.83
C GLU A 120 -10.60 -1.01 8.62
N PHE A 121 -11.24 -2.10 8.21
CA PHE A 121 -12.15 -2.11 7.06
C PHE A 121 -13.60 -2.01 7.57
N VAL A 122 -13.96 -0.82 8.05
CA VAL A 122 -15.29 -0.54 8.61
C VAL A 122 -16.20 0.06 7.54
N PRO A 123 -17.42 -0.48 7.36
CA PRO A 123 -18.36 0.04 6.37
C PRO A 123 -18.83 1.46 6.71
N GLU A 124 -18.93 2.31 5.70
CA GLU A 124 -19.44 3.70 5.78
C GLU A 124 -20.91 3.77 5.35
N LEU A 125 -21.78 3.09 6.09
CA LEU A 125 -23.19 2.93 5.70
C LEU A 125 -24.01 4.22 5.82
N ASP A 126 -23.76 5.00 6.87
CA ASP A 126 -24.52 6.22 7.16
C ASP A 126 -24.24 7.36 6.17
N ARG A 127 -23.14 7.30 5.45
CA ARG A 127 -22.72 8.31 4.47
C ARG A 127 -23.16 7.98 3.04
N THR A 128 -23.65 6.77 2.82
CA THR A 128 -24.19 6.37 1.52
C THR A 128 -25.54 7.05 1.31
N GLN A 129 -25.54 8.15 0.57
CA GLN A 129 -26.69 9.07 0.51
C GLN A 129 -27.60 8.86 -0.71
N ARG A 130 -27.09 8.23 -1.78
CA ARG A 130 -27.82 8.22 -3.06
C ARG A 130 -28.84 7.13 -3.18
N ASP A 131 -28.53 5.93 -2.71
CA ASP A 131 -29.41 4.78 -2.86
C ASP A 131 -29.49 3.95 -1.59
N GLN A 132 -30.67 3.39 -1.36
CA GLN A 132 -30.78 2.28 -0.42
C GLN A 132 -30.11 1.05 -1.04
N PHE A 133 -29.36 0.30 -0.24
CA PHE A 133 -28.76 -0.94 -0.67
C PHE A 133 -29.83 -1.95 -1.08
N THR A 134 -29.70 -2.53 -2.26
CA THR A 134 -30.62 -3.51 -2.84
C THR A 134 -29.86 -4.56 -3.64
N ASP A 135 -30.51 -5.67 -3.93
CA ASP A 135 -30.04 -6.60 -4.95
C ASP A 135 -30.02 -5.91 -6.32
N ILE A 136 -28.95 -6.11 -7.12
CA ILE A 136 -28.77 -5.44 -8.40
C ILE A 136 -27.81 -6.21 -9.31
N GLY A 137 -27.87 -6.00 -10.63
CA GLY A 137 -26.93 -6.58 -11.59
C GLY A 137 -25.48 -6.12 -11.36
N THR A 138 -25.26 -4.81 -11.25
CA THR A 138 -23.91 -4.24 -11.02
C THR A 138 -23.92 -3.25 -9.86
N ALA A 139 -23.10 -3.49 -8.84
CA ALA A 139 -22.89 -2.60 -7.71
C ALA A 139 -21.56 -1.85 -7.86
N CYS A 140 -21.58 -0.51 -7.81
CA CYS A 140 -20.41 0.35 -8.01
C CYS A 140 -20.04 1.09 -6.72
N PHE A 141 -18.84 0.82 -6.21
CA PHE A 141 -18.29 1.42 -4.98
C PHE A 141 -17.09 2.31 -5.29
N GLY A 142 -16.90 3.36 -4.51
CA GLY A 142 -15.76 4.26 -4.66
C GLY A 142 -15.88 5.52 -3.82
N CYS A 143 -14.98 6.46 -4.10
CA CYS A 143 -14.96 7.77 -3.46
C CYS A 143 -15.78 8.82 -4.23
N SER A 144 -15.39 10.09 -4.13
CA SER A 144 -16.00 11.22 -4.83
C SER A 144 -16.10 11.06 -6.34
N PHE A 145 -15.20 10.33 -6.98
CA PHE A 145 -15.18 10.07 -8.42
C PHE A 145 -16.32 9.09 -8.83
N THR A 146 -16.60 8.11 -7.99
CA THR A 146 -17.76 7.21 -8.20
C THR A 146 -19.05 7.90 -7.79
N TYR A 147 -19.05 8.61 -6.65
CA TYR A 147 -20.17 9.42 -6.20
C TYR A 147 -20.62 10.42 -7.27
N GLY A 148 -19.68 10.99 -8.02
CA GLY A 148 -19.91 12.04 -9.00
C GLY A 148 -20.11 13.39 -8.31
N THR A 149 -19.12 13.80 -7.49
CA THR A 149 -19.15 15.10 -6.83
C THR A 149 -19.28 16.21 -7.87
N PHE A 150 -20.24 17.13 -7.69
CA PHE A 150 -20.61 18.22 -8.59
C PHE A 150 -21.19 17.77 -9.95
N LEU A 151 -21.67 16.52 -10.06
CA LEU A 151 -22.38 16.01 -11.22
C LEU A 151 -23.80 15.57 -10.84
N ASP A 152 -24.69 15.62 -11.80
CA ASP A 152 -25.98 14.95 -11.71
C ASP A 152 -25.81 13.42 -11.79
N ASP A 153 -26.75 12.67 -11.24
CA ASP A 153 -26.68 11.19 -11.22
C ASP A 153 -26.49 10.57 -12.60
N ASN A 154 -27.16 11.12 -13.61
CA ASN A 154 -27.09 10.67 -15.00
C ASN A 154 -25.77 11.02 -15.73
N GLN A 155 -24.86 11.69 -15.07
CA GLN A 155 -23.54 12.07 -15.58
C GLN A 155 -22.40 11.22 -15.01
N THR A 156 -22.71 10.33 -14.06
CA THR A 156 -21.71 9.48 -13.38
C THR A 156 -21.39 8.22 -14.19
N TRP A 157 -20.19 7.66 -14.02
CA TRP A 157 -19.81 6.44 -14.73
C TRP A 157 -20.69 5.23 -14.38
N PRO A 158 -21.20 5.03 -13.14
CA PRO A 158 -22.15 3.95 -12.87
C PRO A 158 -23.43 4.08 -13.69
N TYR A 159 -23.97 5.29 -13.83
CA TYR A 159 -25.14 5.52 -14.67
C TYR A 159 -24.90 5.14 -16.13
N HIS A 160 -23.74 5.51 -16.66
CA HIS A 160 -23.38 5.18 -18.05
C HIS A 160 -23.16 3.68 -18.28
N LEU A 161 -23.01 2.84 -17.26
CA LEU A 161 -23.01 1.39 -17.42
C LEU A 161 -24.40 0.83 -17.75
N GLY A 162 -25.47 1.52 -17.37
CA GLY A 162 -26.86 1.13 -17.60
C GLY A 162 -27.47 0.39 -16.40
N ASP A 163 -27.28 -0.91 -16.27
CA ASP A 163 -27.77 -1.69 -15.12
C ASP A 163 -26.76 -1.68 -13.97
N ALA A 164 -26.59 -0.51 -13.35
CA ALA A 164 -25.67 -0.34 -12.23
C ALA A 164 -26.20 0.64 -11.18
N LYS A 165 -25.87 0.37 -9.92
CA LYS A 165 -26.15 1.23 -8.78
C LYS A 165 -24.88 1.89 -8.27
N ASN A 166 -25.00 3.20 -7.99
CA ASN A 166 -23.92 4.02 -7.47
C ASN A 166 -23.95 4.06 -5.94
N TYR A 167 -23.01 3.37 -5.30
CA TYR A 167 -22.76 3.37 -3.86
C TYR A 167 -21.48 4.14 -3.49
N GLY A 168 -21.04 5.04 -4.35
CA GLY A 168 -19.89 5.92 -4.08
C GLY A 168 -20.17 6.88 -2.93
N VAL A 169 -19.14 7.20 -2.15
CA VAL A 169 -19.20 8.16 -1.03
C VAL A 169 -18.06 9.16 -1.14
N GLY A 170 -18.38 10.44 -1.19
CA GLY A 170 -17.36 11.50 -1.28
C GLY A 170 -16.35 11.42 -0.13
N GLY A 171 -15.06 11.49 -0.46
CA GLY A 171 -13.97 11.46 0.53
C GLY A 171 -13.61 10.09 1.10
N ASN A 172 -14.24 8.99 0.66
CA ASN A 172 -13.93 7.65 1.20
C ASN A 172 -12.47 7.21 0.97
N SER A 173 -11.97 6.43 1.92
CA SER A 173 -10.70 5.70 1.85
C SER A 173 -10.87 4.34 1.17
N ILE A 174 -9.76 3.69 0.80
CA ILE A 174 -9.77 2.31 0.29
C ILE A 174 -10.41 1.37 1.32
N SER A 175 -10.03 1.50 2.60
CA SER A 175 -10.54 0.62 3.66
C SER A 175 -12.05 0.75 3.86
N ALA A 176 -12.60 1.96 3.81
CA ALA A 176 -14.04 2.18 3.89
C ALA A 176 -14.78 1.61 2.67
N ILE A 177 -14.24 1.80 1.46
CA ILE A 177 -14.83 1.27 0.23
C ILE A 177 -14.88 -0.25 0.26
N VAL A 178 -13.76 -0.91 0.55
CA VAL A 178 -13.67 -2.38 0.62
C VAL A 178 -14.52 -2.92 1.76
N GLY A 179 -14.50 -2.28 2.94
CA GLY A 179 -15.34 -2.66 4.08
C GLY A 179 -16.83 -2.58 3.77
N THR A 180 -17.28 -1.51 3.08
CA THR A 180 -18.68 -1.34 2.67
C THR A 180 -19.06 -2.37 1.59
N ALA A 181 -18.20 -2.60 0.60
CA ALA A 181 -18.42 -3.62 -0.43
C ALA A 181 -18.50 -5.03 0.17
N HIS A 182 -17.61 -5.36 1.10
CA HIS A 182 -17.64 -6.64 1.81
C HIS A 182 -18.94 -6.81 2.61
N TRP A 183 -19.33 -5.79 3.39
CA TRP A 183 -20.61 -5.81 4.10
C TRP A 183 -21.79 -5.95 3.13
N TYR A 184 -21.75 -5.29 1.97
CA TYR A 184 -22.80 -5.36 0.95
C TYR A 184 -23.00 -6.80 0.47
N VAL A 185 -21.97 -7.50 0.05
CA VAL A 185 -22.11 -8.88 -0.46
C VAL A 185 -22.47 -9.91 0.60
N GLN A 186 -22.37 -9.57 1.90
CA GLN A 186 -22.90 -10.40 2.98
C GLN A 186 -24.41 -10.25 3.16
N ASN A 187 -25.01 -9.13 2.70
CA ASN A 187 -26.40 -8.79 2.96
C ASN A 187 -27.25 -8.71 1.68
N PHE A 188 -26.65 -8.48 0.53
CA PHE A 188 -27.31 -8.29 -0.76
C PHE A 188 -26.61 -9.09 -1.86
N LYS A 189 -27.28 -9.21 -3.02
CA LYS A 189 -26.76 -9.91 -4.20
C LYS A 189 -26.47 -8.94 -5.32
N CYS A 190 -25.37 -9.18 -6.02
CA CYS A 190 -25.09 -8.60 -7.33
C CYS A 190 -24.35 -9.61 -8.20
N ASP A 191 -24.49 -9.48 -9.50
CA ASP A 191 -23.74 -10.30 -10.45
C ASP A 191 -22.30 -9.81 -10.56
N ARG A 192 -22.14 -8.49 -10.48
CA ARG A 192 -20.86 -7.79 -10.65
C ARG A 192 -20.69 -6.70 -9.58
N LEU A 193 -19.50 -6.60 -9.04
CA LEU A 193 -19.10 -5.55 -8.12
C LEU A 193 -17.87 -4.82 -8.68
N VAL A 194 -17.98 -3.51 -8.86
CA VAL A 194 -16.91 -2.65 -9.40
C VAL A 194 -16.45 -1.65 -8.35
N MET A 195 -15.16 -1.60 -8.07
CA MET A 195 -14.57 -0.62 -7.16
C MET A 195 -13.60 0.30 -7.89
N LEU A 196 -13.82 1.61 -7.80
CA LEU A 196 -12.87 2.65 -8.19
C LEU A 196 -12.20 3.20 -6.95
N LEU A 197 -10.94 2.82 -6.73
CA LEU A 197 -10.22 3.09 -5.49
C LEU A 197 -9.44 4.41 -5.55
N PRO A 198 -9.43 5.19 -4.47
CA PRO A 198 -8.66 6.43 -4.35
C PRO A 198 -7.19 6.16 -4.04
N HIS A 199 -6.43 7.23 -3.81
CA HIS A 199 -5.04 7.16 -3.39
C HIS A 199 -4.88 6.38 -2.07
N VAL A 200 -3.87 5.52 -2.00
CA VAL A 200 -3.56 4.67 -0.82
C VAL A 200 -3.33 5.45 0.47
N CYS A 201 -2.90 6.70 0.36
CA CYS A 201 -2.70 7.57 1.50
C CYS A 201 -4.01 8.12 2.11
N ARG A 202 -5.17 7.83 1.52
CA ARG A 202 -6.45 8.12 2.17
C ARG A 202 -6.74 7.06 3.23
N LEU A 203 -6.38 7.37 4.46
CA LEU A 203 -6.54 6.48 5.59
C LEU A 203 -7.85 6.75 6.31
N GLN A 204 -8.49 5.70 6.82
CA GLN A 204 -9.64 5.83 7.70
C GLN A 204 -9.16 5.81 9.15
N LEU A 205 -9.46 6.86 9.89
CA LEU A 205 -9.17 6.95 11.32
C LEU A 205 -10.47 6.82 12.11
N HIS A 206 -10.46 5.99 13.13
CA HIS A 206 -11.55 5.84 14.05
C HIS A 206 -11.24 6.59 15.36
N ASP A 207 -12.16 7.45 15.76
CA ASP A 207 -12.18 8.07 17.06
C ASP A 207 -13.40 7.51 17.82
N GLN A 208 -13.17 6.95 18.99
CA GLN A 208 -14.24 6.34 19.81
C GLN A 208 -15.38 7.32 20.17
N HIS A 209 -15.11 8.63 20.11
CA HIS A 209 -16.08 9.67 20.47
C HIS A 209 -16.67 10.41 19.27
N LYS A 210 -15.99 10.43 18.13
CA LYS A 210 -16.36 11.22 16.95
C LYS A 210 -16.76 10.37 15.75
N GLY A 211 -16.67 9.04 15.86
CA GLY A 211 -16.94 8.12 14.75
C GLY A 211 -15.77 8.02 13.77
N SER A 212 -16.05 7.48 12.60
CA SER A 212 -15.07 7.27 11.54
C SER A 212 -14.91 8.51 10.67
N TRP A 213 -13.70 8.82 10.28
CA TRP A 213 -13.40 9.91 9.34
C TRP A 213 -12.18 9.58 8.48
N THR A 214 -12.21 10.03 7.24
CA THR A 214 -11.12 9.81 6.30
C THR A 214 -10.07 10.90 6.45
N PHE A 215 -8.84 10.47 6.66
CA PHE A 215 -7.68 11.33 6.70
C PHE A 215 -7.03 11.42 5.30
N ILE A 216 -6.71 12.64 4.88
CA ILE A 216 -5.90 12.91 3.70
C ILE A 216 -4.62 13.58 4.18
N PRO A 217 -3.41 13.02 3.95
CA PRO A 217 -2.15 13.47 4.53
C PRO A 217 -1.81 14.95 4.36
N PHE A 218 -2.29 15.57 3.29
CA PHE A 218 -2.05 16.98 2.98
C PHE A 218 -2.81 17.98 3.87
N LEU A 219 -3.65 17.49 4.80
CA LEU A 219 -4.44 18.31 5.72
C LEU A 219 -3.92 18.24 7.17
N GLY A 220 -2.64 17.88 7.37
CA GLY A 220 -2.05 17.53 8.66
C GLY A 220 -2.14 18.53 9.80
N ASP A 221 -2.34 19.82 9.53
CA ASP A 221 -2.33 20.87 10.55
C ASP A 221 -3.59 20.94 11.44
N LYS A 222 -4.59 20.08 11.18
CA LYS A 222 -5.90 20.12 11.86
C LYS A 222 -6.10 19.04 12.92
N PHE A 223 -5.08 18.27 13.23
CA PHE A 223 -5.21 17.13 14.16
C PHE A 223 -4.66 17.43 15.53
N GLU A 224 -5.33 16.92 16.57
CA GLU A 224 -4.93 17.04 17.97
C GLU A 224 -4.89 15.65 18.64
N GLY A 225 -4.15 15.53 19.75
CA GLY A 225 -4.08 14.33 20.56
C GLY A 225 -3.46 13.12 19.86
N GLU A 226 -4.01 11.92 20.08
CA GLU A 226 -3.51 10.65 19.55
C GLU A 226 -3.52 10.62 18.00
N ALA A 227 -4.51 11.26 17.38
CA ALA A 227 -4.58 11.39 15.93
C ALA A 227 -3.39 12.17 15.36
N LYS A 228 -2.88 13.18 16.09
CA LYS A 228 -1.71 13.97 15.69
C LYS A 228 -0.43 13.12 15.66
N GLU A 229 -0.24 12.22 16.62
CA GLU A 229 0.92 11.34 16.66
C GLU A 229 0.86 10.30 15.53
N LYS A 230 -0.30 9.69 15.27
CA LYS A 230 -0.49 8.79 14.12
C LYS A 230 -0.23 9.48 12.78
N VAL A 231 -0.70 10.72 12.64
CA VAL A 231 -0.45 11.55 11.44
C VAL A 231 1.02 11.89 11.29
N LYS A 232 1.74 12.15 12.38
CA LYS A 232 3.17 12.44 12.36
C LYS A 232 3.96 11.27 11.78
N ASP A 233 3.68 10.05 12.19
CA ASP A 233 4.30 8.85 11.62
C ASP A 233 3.97 8.70 10.12
N ILE A 234 2.72 8.96 9.72
CA ILE A 234 2.32 8.94 8.31
C ILE A 234 3.07 9.98 7.49
N VAL A 235 3.25 11.20 8.03
CA VAL A 235 4.01 12.26 7.34
C VAL A 235 5.49 11.94 7.26
N MET A 236 6.07 11.34 8.30
CA MET A 236 7.49 10.97 8.34
C MET A 236 7.81 9.75 7.47
N PHE A 237 6.91 8.77 7.42
CA PHE A 237 7.11 7.49 6.73
C PHE A 237 6.14 7.29 5.56
N GLY A 238 5.46 8.34 5.10
CA GLY A 238 4.31 8.31 4.20
C GLY A 238 4.57 7.85 2.77
N GLU A 239 5.50 6.93 2.56
CA GLU A 239 5.66 6.27 1.27
C GLU A 239 4.43 5.41 0.96
N PRO A 240 3.79 5.60 -0.20
CA PRO A 240 2.57 4.87 -0.59
C PRO A 240 2.71 3.35 -0.46
N SER A 241 3.85 2.79 -0.85
CA SER A 241 4.12 1.35 -0.76
C SER A 241 4.17 0.84 0.68
N LEU A 242 4.72 1.63 1.61
CA LEU A 242 4.78 1.26 3.03
C LEU A 242 3.39 1.30 3.66
N LEU A 243 2.61 2.36 3.38
CA LEU A 243 1.23 2.49 3.85
C LEU A 243 0.36 1.34 3.36
N PHE A 244 0.41 1.06 2.05
CA PHE A 244 -0.39 -0.01 1.45
C PHE A 244 0.01 -1.39 1.96
N SER A 245 1.30 -1.67 2.11
CA SER A 245 1.78 -2.97 2.59
C SER A 245 1.24 -3.33 3.98
N GLY A 246 1.02 -2.33 4.82
CA GLY A 246 0.50 -2.53 6.19
C GLY A 246 -0.92 -3.10 6.24
N TYR A 247 -1.74 -2.86 5.22
CA TYR A 247 -3.12 -3.37 5.17
C TYR A 247 -3.42 -4.26 3.95
N ALA A 248 -2.46 -4.46 3.05
CA ALA A 248 -2.65 -5.22 1.81
C ALA A 248 -3.11 -6.67 2.06
N THR A 249 -2.56 -7.33 3.09
CA THR A 249 -2.95 -8.71 3.44
C THR A 249 -4.42 -8.78 3.81
N ARG A 250 -4.88 -7.92 4.72
CA ARG A 250 -6.28 -7.90 5.13
C ARG A 250 -7.21 -7.50 4.00
N MET A 251 -6.81 -6.52 3.19
CA MET A 251 -7.55 -6.16 1.98
C MET A 251 -7.70 -7.37 1.05
N LYS A 252 -6.62 -8.11 0.81
CA LYS A 252 -6.63 -9.30 -0.05
C LYS A 252 -7.60 -10.37 0.45
N GLU A 253 -7.61 -10.66 1.75
CA GLU A 253 -8.57 -11.59 2.37
C GLU A 253 -10.02 -11.17 2.06
N LEU A 254 -10.37 -9.90 2.31
CA LEU A 254 -11.71 -9.38 2.05
C LEU A 254 -12.09 -9.42 0.56
N LEU A 255 -11.14 -9.12 -0.34
CA LEU A 255 -11.38 -9.21 -1.77
C LEU A 255 -11.61 -10.65 -2.24
N VAL A 256 -10.92 -11.64 -1.65
CA VAL A 256 -11.20 -13.07 -1.89
C VAL A 256 -12.63 -13.41 -1.47
N GLU A 257 -13.03 -13.04 -0.24
CA GLU A 257 -14.38 -13.28 0.26
C GLU A 257 -15.48 -12.62 -0.61
N ILE A 258 -15.21 -11.42 -1.13
CA ILE A 258 -16.11 -10.74 -2.06
C ILE A 258 -16.18 -11.50 -3.39
N ASN A 259 -15.02 -11.90 -3.95
CA ASN A 259 -14.93 -12.56 -5.25
C ASN A 259 -15.51 -13.99 -5.25
N GLU A 260 -15.64 -14.62 -4.08
CA GLU A 260 -16.37 -15.88 -3.93
C GLU A 260 -17.89 -15.72 -4.10
N LYS A 261 -18.43 -14.51 -3.94
CA LYS A 261 -19.87 -14.23 -3.97
C LYS A 261 -20.35 -13.52 -5.22
N THR A 262 -19.46 -12.80 -5.90
CA THR A 262 -19.78 -11.98 -7.07
C THR A 262 -18.54 -11.80 -7.95
N ASP A 263 -18.72 -11.55 -9.24
CA ASP A 263 -17.61 -11.15 -10.12
C ASP A 263 -17.03 -9.81 -9.65
N LEU A 264 -15.83 -9.82 -9.11
CA LEU A 264 -15.16 -8.65 -8.54
C LEU A 264 -14.21 -7.99 -9.54
N TYR A 265 -14.39 -6.69 -9.71
CA TYR A 265 -13.58 -5.82 -10.56
C TYR A 265 -13.06 -4.63 -9.77
N ILE A 266 -11.77 -4.33 -9.86
CA ILE A 266 -11.18 -3.18 -9.20
C ILE A 266 -10.32 -2.35 -10.15
N THR A 267 -10.21 -1.05 -9.89
CA THR A 267 -9.28 -0.15 -10.57
C THR A 267 -8.99 1.07 -9.70
N SER A 268 -8.15 1.96 -10.18
CA SER A 268 -7.86 3.25 -9.56
C SER A 268 -7.74 4.36 -10.60
N TYR A 269 -7.90 5.60 -10.16
CA TYR A 269 -7.57 6.82 -10.90
C TYR A 269 -6.22 7.43 -10.45
N GLN A 270 -5.51 6.75 -9.55
CA GLN A 270 -4.20 7.15 -9.06
C GLN A 270 -3.15 6.14 -9.54
N PRO A 271 -2.11 6.58 -10.28
CA PRO A 271 -1.13 5.68 -10.88
C PRO A 271 -0.45 4.78 -9.86
N ASP A 272 0.04 5.33 -8.74
CA ASP A 272 0.73 4.56 -7.70
C ASP A 272 -0.19 3.48 -7.08
N THR A 273 -1.46 3.83 -6.83
CA THR A 273 -2.45 2.89 -6.33
C THR A 273 -2.73 1.80 -7.35
N TYR A 274 -2.89 2.17 -8.63
CA TYR A 274 -3.14 1.22 -9.70
C TYR A 274 -2.00 0.20 -9.84
N ASP A 275 -0.76 0.66 -9.85
CA ASP A 275 0.43 -0.19 -9.93
C ASP A 275 0.54 -1.15 -8.74
N MET A 276 0.20 -0.69 -7.54
CA MET A 276 0.20 -1.53 -6.35
C MET A 276 -0.90 -2.58 -6.39
N LEU A 277 -2.10 -2.23 -6.85
CA LEU A 277 -3.21 -3.18 -7.04
C LEU A 277 -2.84 -4.26 -8.07
N ASP A 278 -2.28 -3.89 -9.21
CA ASP A 278 -1.87 -4.84 -10.23
C ASP A 278 -0.80 -5.81 -9.71
N LYS A 279 0.18 -5.33 -8.97
CA LYS A 279 1.24 -6.16 -8.37
C LYS A 279 0.76 -7.09 -7.27
N THR A 280 -0.22 -6.67 -6.47
CA THR A 280 -0.57 -7.39 -5.23
C THR A 280 -1.90 -8.14 -5.29
N MET A 281 -2.87 -7.68 -6.08
CA MET A 281 -4.22 -8.22 -6.17
C MET A 281 -4.49 -9.00 -7.46
N ASN A 282 -3.50 -9.05 -8.36
CA ASN A 282 -3.61 -9.88 -9.57
C ASN A 282 -3.82 -11.36 -9.19
N GLY A 283 -4.82 -11.98 -9.82
CA GLY A 283 -5.25 -13.36 -9.50
C GLY A 283 -6.22 -13.47 -8.32
N VAL A 284 -6.51 -12.38 -7.60
CA VAL A 284 -7.55 -12.33 -6.56
C VAL A 284 -8.86 -11.80 -7.13
N CYS A 285 -8.79 -10.78 -7.98
CA CYS A 285 -9.91 -10.16 -8.66
C CYS A 285 -9.50 -9.71 -10.06
N LYS A 286 -10.46 -9.25 -10.86
CA LYS A 286 -10.18 -8.72 -12.19
C LYS A 286 -9.76 -7.25 -12.08
N ILE A 287 -8.56 -6.91 -12.58
CA ILE A 287 -8.08 -5.52 -12.63
C ILE A 287 -8.62 -4.89 -13.92
N LEU A 288 -9.42 -3.83 -13.79
CA LEU A 288 -9.93 -3.05 -14.92
C LEU A 288 -8.84 -2.06 -15.40
N PRO A 289 -8.97 -1.52 -16.62
CA PRO A 289 -8.12 -0.43 -17.09
C PRO A 289 -8.11 0.74 -16.11
N PHE A 290 -6.97 1.44 -16.08
CA PHE A 290 -6.79 2.66 -15.29
C PHE A 290 -7.84 3.71 -15.67
N TYR A 291 -8.42 4.39 -14.66
CA TYR A 291 -9.32 5.51 -14.89
C TYR A 291 -8.49 6.74 -15.24
N GLU A 292 -8.35 7.02 -16.53
CA GLU A 292 -7.57 8.13 -17.02
C GLU A 292 -8.33 9.45 -16.97
N MET A 293 -7.70 10.49 -16.44
CA MET A 293 -8.20 11.87 -16.49
C MET A 293 -7.44 12.62 -17.59
N SER A 294 -8.07 12.78 -18.75
CA SER A 294 -7.48 13.54 -19.84
C SER A 294 -7.69 15.05 -19.65
N ALA A 295 -6.61 15.82 -19.86
CA ALA A 295 -6.69 17.28 -19.85
C ALA A 295 -7.49 17.87 -21.05
N GLU A 296 -7.88 17.02 -22.00
CA GLU A 296 -8.68 17.43 -23.16
C GLU A 296 -10.17 17.58 -22.84
N PHE A 297 -10.62 17.02 -21.72
CA PHE A 297 -12.04 17.05 -21.34
C PHE A 297 -12.30 18.00 -20.19
N GLU A 298 -13.50 18.58 -20.20
CA GLU A 298 -13.95 19.47 -19.16
C GLU A 298 -14.07 18.74 -17.81
N MET A 299 -13.53 19.35 -16.78
CA MET A 299 -13.67 18.90 -15.40
C MET A 299 -15.04 19.29 -14.84
N ALA A 300 -15.43 18.72 -13.70
CA ALA A 300 -16.58 19.18 -12.94
C ALA A 300 -16.39 20.64 -12.49
N SER A 301 -17.43 21.28 -11.95
CA SER A 301 -17.44 22.72 -11.65
C SER A 301 -16.38 23.17 -10.63
N ASP A 302 -15.76 22.26 -9.90
CA ASP A 302 -14.66 22.53 -8.96
C ASP A 302 -13.26 22.45 -9.59
N ASN A 303 -13.15 22.05 -10.85
CA ASN A 303 -11.89 21.79 -11.56
C ASN A 303 -10.96 20.73 -10.91
N GLU A 304 -11.49 19.91 -9.99
CA GLU A 304 -10.74 18.86 -9.30
C GLU A 304 -11.31 17.46 -9.60
N HIS A 305 -12.61 17.36 -9.83
CA HIS A 305 -13.29 16.11 -10.12
C HIS A 305 -13.52 15.92 -11.62
N PRO A 306 -13.58 14.65 -12.08
CA PRO A 306 -13.83 14.35 -13.48
C PRO A 306 -15.24 14.82 -13.91
N GLY A 307 -15.34 15.49 -15.06
CA GLY A 307 -16.60 15.88 -15.66
C GLY A 307 -17.31 14.71 -16.34
N THR A 308 -18.47 15.01 -16.98
CA THR A 308 -19.35 14.01 -17.60
C THR A 308 -18.64 13.16 -18.66
N GLU A 309 -17.80 13.76 -19.49
CA GLU A 309 -17.13 13.05 -20.58
C GLU A 309 -16.12 12.02 -20.08
N HIS A 310 -15.33 12.33 -19.04
CA HIS A 310 -14.44 11.37 -18.40
C HIS A 310 -15.23 10.14 -17.90
N ASN A 311 -16.34 10.38 -17.23
CA ASN A 311 -17.22 9.34 -16.70
C ASN A 311 -17.80 8.45 -17.81
N ARG A 312 -18.23 9.06 -18.93
CA ARG A 312 -18.79 8.36 -20.08
C ARG A 312 -17.73 7.48 -20.79
N ILE A 313 -16.52 8.02 -20.97
CA ILE A 313 -15.42 7.29 -21.62
C ILE A 313 -15.02 6.09 -20.77
N PHE A 314 -14.81 6.28 -19.47
CA PHE A 314 -14.47 5.19 -18.57
C PHE A 314 -15.55 4.09 -18.59
N ALA A 315 -16.82 4.44 -18.47
CA ALA A 315 -17.90 3.46 -18.55
C ALA A 315 -17.90 2.67 -19.87
N ASN A 316 -17.68 3.34 -21.01
CA ASN A 316 -17.58 2.69 -22.31
C ASN A 316 -16.37 1.77 -22.44
N GLN A 317 -15.25 2.12 -21.80
CA GLN A 317 -14.04 1.31 -21.78
C GLN A 317 -14.22 0.01 -20.99
N ILE A 318 -14.90 0.06 -19.85
CA ILE A 318 -15.05 -1.11 -18.98
C ILE A 318 -16.27 -1.98 -19.31
N ARG A 319 -17.32 -1.43 -19.93
CA ARG A 319 -18.55 -2.18 -20.27
C ARG A 319 -18.30 -3.50 -21.02
N PRO A 320 -17.46 -3.57 -22.07
CA PRO A 320 -17.18 -4.84 -22.77
C PRO A 320 -16.51 -5.87 -21.86
N ILE A 321 -15.69 -5.43 -20.88
CA ILE A 321 -14.99 -6.29 -19.92
C ILE A 321 -15.98 -6.88 -18.91
N LEU A 322 -17.00 -6.12 -18.55
CA LEU A 322 -18.06 -6.55 -17.65
C LEU A 322 -19.08 -7.50 -18.33
N GLY A 323 -18.96 -7.75 -19.64
CA GLY A 323 -19.85 -8.66 -20.37
C GLY A 323 -21.19 -8.02 -20.75
N GLY A 324 -21.20 -6.69 -20.92
CA GLY A 324 -22.35 -5.90 -21.40
C GLY A 324 -22.38 -5.73 -22.90
#